data_a273ffe74c3342f3b4d95c9d214a1701
#
_entry.id   a273ffe74c3342f3b4d95c9d214a1701
#
_cell.length_a   1.000
_cell.length_b   1.000
_cell.length_c   1.000
_cell.angle_alpha   90.00
_cell.angle_beta   90.00
_cell.angle_gamma   90.00
#
_symmetry.space_group_name_H-M   'P 1'
#
loop_
_entity.id
_entity.type
_entity.pdbx_description
1 polymer ?
#
loop_
_entity_poly.entity_id
_entity_poly.type
_entity_poly.pdbx_seq_one_letter_code
_entity_poly.pdbx_strand_id
1 'polypeptide(L)'
;RDKSFAGANEKDWNLVMNVHLRGTYKVCKAAWPIFSKQKYGRIINTTSAVGLYGNFGQANYSTAKSGILGLTQTLAVEGERNNILANTIAPNAGTAMTATIWPQEMVDAFKPDFVAPLVAYLGSNECECTKSLFEVSGGWIAAVRWERSGGCAFSTARPVTPEMIQKKWAKITDFDPERASWPAAPSESLGDMISNFGNEEPDDDAEDFVDPEDTPEIKQAKQTDYESTEFAYEDRDVILYNLGVGATEKDLSLIHI
;
A
#
# COMPACT_ATOMS: atom_id res chain seq x y z
N ARG A 1 -9.48 -9.41 -19.52
CA ARG A 1 -9.60 -7.95 -19.25
C ARG A 1 -8.23 -7.28 -19.13
N ASP A 2 -7.19 -8.07 -19.33
CA ASP A 2 -5.81 -7.62 -19.18
C ASP A 2 -5.39 -6.78 -20.39
N LYS A 3 -4.87 -5.57 -20.09
CA LYS A 3 -4.39 -4.62 -21.09
C LYS A 3 -3.32 -3.76 -20.45
N SER A 4 -2.33 -3.30 -21.24
CA SER A 4 -1.40 -2.27 -20.75
C SER A 4 -2.15 -1.06 -20.20
N PHE A 5 -1.57 -0.32 -19.28
CA PHE A 5 -2.24 0.82 -18.66
C PHE A 5 -2.72 1.85 -19.69
N ALA A 6 -1.91 2.11 -20.72
CA ALA A 6 -2.30 2.98 -21.83
C ALA A 6 -3.52 2.48 -22.64
N GLY A 7 -3.74 1.16 -22.69
CA GLY A 7 -4.89 0.55 -23.37
C GLY A 7 -6.06 0.22 -22.44
N ALA A 8 -5.93 0.50 -21.15
CA ALA A 8 -6.99 0.29 -20.17
C ALA A 8 -8.21 1.17 -20.49
N ASN A 9 -9.39 0.67 -20.22
CA ASN A 9 -10.63 1.44 -20.35
C ASN A 9 -11.47 1.33 -19.08
N GLU A 10 -12.28 2.33 -18.86
CA GLU A 10 -13.07 2.47 -17.65
C GLU A 10 -14.09 1.34 -17.46
N LYS A 11 -14.66 0.82 -18.54
CA LYS A 11 -15.62 -0.29 -18.48
C LYS A 11 -14.98 -1.55 -17.89
N ASP A 12 -13.80 -1.93 -18.37
CA ASP A 12 -13.07 -3.09 -17.87
C ASP A 12 -12.55 -2.83 -16.44
N TRP A 13 -12.10 -1.60 -16.16
CA TRP A 13 -11.71 -1.16 -14.83
C TRP A 13 -12.85 -1.35 -13.82
N ASN A 14 -14.00 -0.72 -14.08
CA ASN A 14 -15.16 -0.78 -13.20
C ASN A 14 -15.69 -2.20 -13.02
N LEU A 15 -15.67 -3.01 -14.06
CA LEU A 15 -16.10 -4.41 -13.97
C LEU A 15 -15.19 -5.19 -13.02
N VAL A 16 -13.88 -5.09 -13.15
CA VAL A 16 -12.90 -5.81 -12.29
C VAL A 16 -13.01 -5.33 -10.85
N MET A 17 -13.07 -4.02 -10.61
CA MET A 17 -13.27 -3.45 -9.27
C MET A 17 -14.59 -3.91 -8.64
N ASN A 18 -15.67 -3.92 -9.39
CA ASN A 18 -16.98 -4.34 -8.90
C ASN A 18 -17.02 -5.83 -8.54
N VAL A 19 -16.44 -6.69 -9.40
CA VAL A 19 -16.44 -8.13 -9.15
C VAL A 19 -15.56 -8.49 -7.95
N HIS A 20 -14.31 -8.05 -7.97
CA HIS A 20 -13.33 -8.49 -6.97
C HIS A 20 -13.44 -7.71 -5.65
N LEU A 21 -13.26 -6.39 -5.68
CA LEU A 21 -13.19 -5.60 -4.45
C LEU A 21 -14.59 -5.34 -3.88
N ARG A 22 -15.50 -4.78 -4.66
CA ARG A 22 -16.84 -4.46 -4.18
C ARG A 22 -17.65 -5.72 -3.84
N GLY A 23 -17.44 -6.82 -4.58
CA GLY A 23 -18.05 -8.11 -4.27
C GLY A 23 -17.60 -8.62 -2.90
N THR A 24 -16.31 -8.65 -2.63
CA THR A 24 -15.76 -9.04 -1.32
C THR A 24 -16.29 -8.15 -0.19
N TYR A 25 -16.27 -6.82 -0.39
CA TYR A 25 -16.84 -5.87 0.59
C TYR A 25 -18.30 -6.18 0.91
N LYS A 26 -19.14 -6.41 -0.11
CA LYS A 26 -20.58 -6.66 0.09
C LYS A 26 -20.84 -7.94 0.90
N VAL A 27 -20.10 -9.00 0.62
CA VAL A 27 -20.23 -10.27 1.34
C VAL A 27 -19.80 -10.09 2.80
N CYS A 28 -18.64 -9.51 3.05
CA CYS A 28 -18.18 -9.22 4.41
C CYS A 28 -19.18 -8.32 5.16
N LYS A 29 -19.68 -7.27 4.50
CA LYS A 29 -20.65 -6.34 5.10
C LYS A 29 -21.96 -7.02 5.48
N ALA A 30 -22.45 -7.96 4.67
CA ALA A 30 -23.68 -8.71 4.96
C ALA A 30 -23.49 -9.69 6.14
N ALA A 31 -22.33 -10.33 6.26
CA ALA A 31 -22.02 -11.26 7.35
C ALA A 31 -21.72 -10.54 8.69
N TRP A 32 -21.19 -9.32 8.62
CA TRP A 32 -20.66 -8.59 9.78
C TRP A 32 -21.61 -8.46 10.97
N PRO A 33 -22.91 -8.08 10.81
CA PRO A 33 -23.85 -7.97 11.93
C PRO A 33 -24.08 -9.32 12.62
N ILE A 34 -24.07 -10.42 11.85
CA ILE A 34 -24.26 -11.79 12.37
C ILE A 34 -23.04 -12.17 13.21
N PHE A 35 -21.84 -11.99 12.69
CA PHE A 35 -20.59 -12.25 13.40
C PHE A 35 -20.47 -11.43 14.68
N SER A 36 -20.81 -10.15 14.62
CA SER A 36 -20.78 -9.24 15.77
C SER A 36 -21.76 -9.66 16.87
N LYS A 37 -22.97 -10.11 16.48
CA LYS A 37 -24.00 -10.57 17.42
C LYS A 37 -23.61 -11.88 18.12
N GLN A 38 -23.05 -12.82 17.36
CA GLN A 38 -22.65 -14.14 17.90
C GLN A 38 -21.26 -14.12 18.58
N LYS A 39 -20.54 -13.00 18.53
CA LYS A 39 -19.17 -12.87 19.05
C LYS A 39 -18.20 -13.92 18.49
N TYR A 40 -18.34 -14.22 17.23
CA TYR A 40 -17.54 -15.17 16.50
C TYR A 40 -17.66 -14.94 15.00
N GLY A 41 -16.52 -14.88 14.31
CA GLY A 41 -16.47 -14.81 12.85
C GLY A 41 -15.08 -15.22 12.32
N ARG A 42 -15.07 -15.81 11.15
CA ARG A 42 -13.84 -16.15 10.42
C ARG A 42 -14.00 -15.65 9.00
N ILE A 43 -13.14 -14.73 8.61
CA ILE A 43 -13.11 -14.12 7.27
C ILE A 43 -11.79 -14.51 6.62
N ILE A 44 -11.85 -15.20 5.50
CA ILE A 44 -10.69 -15.54 4.68
C ILE A 44 -10.93 -14.94 3.30
N ASN A 45 -10.33 -13.79 3.04
CA ASN A 45 -10.43 -13.12 1.76
C ASN A 45 -9.29 -13.52 0.83
N THR A 46 -9.59 -13.58 -0.47
CA THR A 46 -8.63 -14.00 -1.48
C THR A 46 -8.10 -12.79 -2.25
N THR A 47 -6.83 -12.48 -2.03
CA THR A 47 -6.04 -11.56 -2.86
C THR A 47 -5.34 -12.33 -4.00
N SER A 48 -4.18 -11.89 -4.42
CA SER A 48 -3.34 -12.51 -5.45
C SER A 48 -1.91 -12.00 -5.30
N ALA A 49 -0.92 -12.77 -5.72
CA ALA A 49 0.46 -12.29 -5.91
C ALA A 49 0.50 -11.04 -6.82
N VAL A 50 -0.40 -10.95 -7.80
CA VAL A 50 -0.55 -9.74 -8.64
C VAL A 50 -0.96 -8.52 -7.81
N GLY A 51 -1.76 -8.69 -6.77
CA GLY A 51 -2.11 -7.62 -5.84
C GLY A 51 -0.98 -7.21 -4.90
N LEU A 52 0.00 -8.09 -4.68
CA LEU A 52 1.15 -7.85 -3.81
C LEU A 52 2.32 -7.23 -4.57
N TYR A 53 2.62 -7.76 -5.77
CA TYR A 53 3.85 -7.47 -6.50
C TYR A 53 3.61 -6.72 -7.82
N GLY A 54 2.34 -6.56 -8.22
CA GLY A 54 1.99 -6.02 -9.52
C GLY A 54 2.19 -7.04 -10.65
N ASN A 55 1.61 -6.75 -11.82
CA ASN A 55 1.88 -7.48 -13.04
C ASN A 55 1.55 -6.61 -14.26
N PHE A 56 2.35 -6.74 -15.32
CA PHE A 56 2.10 -6.00 -16.56
C PHE A 56 0.70 -6.29 -17.12
N GLY A 57 -0.01 -5.24 -17.48
CA GLY A 57 -1.34 -5.36 -18.10
C GLY A 57 -2.49 -5.60 -17.13
N GLN A 58 -2.25 -5.65 -15.82
CA GLN A 58 -3.26 -6.00 -14.82
C GLN A 58 -3.47 -4.90 -13.76
N ALA A 59 -3.37 -3.63 -14.14
CA ALA A 59 -3.52 -2.52 -13.21
C ALA A 59 -4.85 -2.55 -12.44
N ASN A 60 -5.97 -2.80 -13.12
CA ASN A 60 -7.29 -2.94 -12.52
C ASN A 60 -7.38 -4.13 -11.53
N TYR A 61 -6.87 -5.29 -11.94
CA TYR A 61 -6.89 -6.50 -11.11
C TYR A 61 -5.95 -6.36 -9.90
N SER A 62 -4.73 -5.86 -10.14
CA SER A 62 -3.77 -5.57 -9.08
C SER A 62 -4.38 -4.63 -8.02
N THR A 63 -4.96 -3.51 -8.45
CA THR A 63 -5.61 -2.55 -7.55
C THR A 63 -6.75 -3.20 -6.76
N ALA A 64 -7.62 -3.95 -7.41
CA ALA A 64 -8.72 -4.61 -6.73
C ALA A 64 -8.24 -5.62 -5.68
N LYS A 65 -7.20 -6.40 -6.01
CA LYS A 65 -6.64 -7.42 -5.11
C LYS A 65 -5.83 -6.81 -3.95
N SER A 66 -5.09 -5.72 -4.19
CA SER A 66 -4.47 -4.94 -3.11
C SER A 66 -5.52 -4.32 -2.19
N GLY A 67 -6.63 -3.80 -2.75
CA GLY A 67 -7.74 -3.26 -1.97
C GLY A 67 -8.40 -4.31 -1.06
N ILE A 68 -8.47 -5.58 -1.49
CA ILE A 68 -8.96 -6.68 -0.65
C ILE A 68 -8.05 -6.89 0.57
N LEU A 69 -6.73 -6.80 0.41
CA LEU A 69 -5.79 -6.89 1.52
C LEU A 69 -6.04 -5.78 2.55
N GLY A 70 -6.09 -4.52 2.11
CA GLY A 70 -6.37 -3.37 2.99
C GLY A 70 -7.73 -3.48 3.70
N LEU A 71 -8.78 -3.90 2.98
CA LEU A 71 -10.08 -4.17 3.57
C LEU A 71 -9.97 -5.23 4.68
N THR A 72 -9.29 -6.35 4.42
CA THR A 72 -9.17 -7.46 5.36
C THR A 72 -8.39 -7.06 6.62
N GLN A 73 -7.31 -6.28 6.45
CA GLN A 73 -6.54 -5.75 7.58
C GLN A 73 -7.39 -4.86 8.49
N THR A 74 -8.24 -4.01 7.90
CA THR A 74 -9.17 -3.16 8.66
C THR A 74 -10.23 -4.00 9.38
N LEU A 75 -10.83 -4.98 8.69
CA LEU A 75 -11.82 -5.88 9.30
C LEU A 75 -11.22 -6.69 10.46
N ALA A 76 -9.95 -7.06 10.39
CA ALA A 76 -9.26 -7.73 11.48
C ALA A 76 -9.18 -6.86 12.74
N VAL A 77 -8.82 -5.58 12.57
CA VAL A 77 -8.74 -4.62 13.69
C VAL A 77 -10.13 -4.34 14.28
N GLU A 78 -11.13 -4.07 13.45
CA GLU A 78 -12.50 -3.80 13.90
C GLU A 78 -13.17 -5.04 14.53
N GLY A 79 -12.75 -6.23 14.11
CA GLY A 79 -13.32 -7.50 14.54
C GLY A 79 -12.84 -8.00 15.90
N GLU A 80 -11.70 -7.50 16.39
CA GLU A 80 -11.01 -8.01 17.58
C GLU A 80 -11.92 -8.12 18.80
N ARG A 81 -12.68 -7.07 19.11
CA ARG A 81 -13.61 -7.02 20.26
C ARG A 81 -14.75 -8.04 20.18
N ASN A 82 -14.99 -8.60 19.02
CA ASN A 82 -16.09 -9.52 18.73
C ASN A 82 -15.59 -10.93 18.36
N ASN A 83 -14.32 -11.24 18.56
CA ASN A 83 -13.71 -12.51 18.15
C ASN A 83 -13.96 -12.82 16.66
N ILE A 84 -13.89 -11.77 15.83
CA ILE A 84 -13.96 -11.91 14.38
C ILE A 84 -12.51 -11.83 13.87
N LEU A 85 -11.99 -12.95 13.38
CA LEU A 85 -10.66 -13.02 12.81
C LEU A 85 -10.74 -12.88 11.28
N ALA A 86 -9.88 -12.07 10.71
CA ALA A 86 -9.87 -11.82 9.28
C ALA A 86 -8.44 -11.97 8.72
N ASN A 87 -8.29 -12.87 7.77
CA ASN A 87 -7.02 -13.19 7.13
C ASN A 87 -7.14 -13.14 5.62
N THR A 88 -6.02 -13.01 4.94
CA THR A 88 -5.94 -12.95 3.48
C THR A 88 -5.07 -14.07 2.95
N ILE A 89 -5.49 -14.69 1.88
CA ILE A 89 -4.66 -15.64 1.12
C ILE A 89 -4.38 -15.10 -0.29
N ALA A 90 -3.21 -15.37 -0.80
CA ALA A 90 -2.79 -15.13 -2.18
C ALA A 90 -2.45 -16.48 -2.85
N PRO A 91 -3.46 -17.21 -3.33
CA PRO A 91 -3.25 -18.53 -3.89
C PRO A 91 -2.77 -18.48 -5.34
N ASN A 92 -1.96 -19.49 -5.71
CA ASN A 92 -1.74 -19.87 -7.09
C ASN A 92 -2.22 -21.32 -7.28
N ALA A 93 -3.08 -21.56 -8.26
CA ALA A 93 -3.62 -22.89 -8.52
C ALA A 93 -3.78 -23.15 -10.01
N GLY A 94 -3.52 -24.40 -10.42
CA GLY A 94 -3.81 -24.90 -11.74
C GLY A 94 -5.32 -25.06 -11.92
N THR A 95 -5.90 -24.25 -12.78
CA THR A 95 -7.34 -24.21 -13.05
C THR A 95 -7.57 -24.09 -14.56
N ALA A 96 -8.80 -24.24 -15.02
CA ALA A 96 -9.16 -24.00 -16.42
C ALA A 96 -8.73 -22.60 -16.91
N MET A 97 -8.67 -21.62 -16.01
CA MET A 97 -8.23 -20.25 -16.33
C MET A 97 -6.71 -20.18 -16.50
N THR A 98 -5.94 -20.76 -15.60
CA THR A 98 -4.47 -20.75 -15.66
C THR A 98 -3.93 -21.67 -16.73
N ALA A 99 -4.66 -22.73 -17.12
CA ALA A 99 -4.34 -23.61 -18.23
C ALA A 99 -4.27 -22.89 -19.59
N THR A 100 -4.81 -21.69 -19.70
CA THR A 100 -4.70 -20.86 -20.90
C THR A 100 -3.34 -20.18 -21.06
N ILE A 101 -2.55 -20.10 -19.97
CA ILE A 101 -1.28 -19.36 -19.92
C ILE A 101 -0.12 -20.17 -19.34
N TRP A 102 -0.40 -21.22 -18.59
CA TRP A 102 0.60 -22.08 -17.97
C TRP A 102 0.83 -23.39 -18.77
N PRO A 103 2.06 -23.92 -18.78
CA PRO A 103 2.30 -25.27 -19.24
C PRO A 103 1.48 -26.29 -18.45
N GLN A 104 1.04 -27.37 -19.09
CA GLN A 104 0.20 -28.39 -18.45
C GLN A 104 0.85 -28.99 -17.20
N GLU A 105 2.16 -29.17 -17.21
CA GLU A 105 2.92 -29.66 -16.06
C GLU A 105 2.75 -28.76 -14.81
N MET A 106 2.74 -27.43 -14.97
CA MET A 106 2.47 -26.51 -13.87
C MET A 106 1.02 -26.57 -13.40
N VAL A 107 0.08 -26.69 -14.34
CA VAL A 107 -1.35 -26.83 -14.00
C VAL A 107 -1.57 -28.07 -13.16
N ASP A 108 -0.94 -29.19 -13.53
CA ASP A 108 -1.05 -30.47 -12.83
C ASP A 108 -0.32 -30.47 -11.47
N ALA A 109 0.78 -29.73 -11.35
CA ALA A 109 1.53 -29.60 -10.11
C ALA A 109 0.85 -28.71 -9.06
N PHE A 110 0.19 -27.62 -9.50
CA PHE A 110 -0.43 -26.63 -8.63
C PHE A 110 -1.93 -26.90 -8.41
N LYS A 111 -2.25 -28.11 -7.92
CA LYS A 111 -3.65 -28.49 -7.69
C LYS A 111 -4.32 -27.57 -6.66
N PRO A 112 -5.60 -27.18 -6.89
CA PRO A 112 -6.40 -26.43 -5.93
C PRO A 112 -6.48 -27.09 -4.53
N ASP A 113 -6.35 -28.43 -4.48
CA ASP A 113 -6.33 -29.21 -3.24
C ASP A 113 -5.24 -28.76 -2.26
N PHE A 114 -4.16 -28.15 -2.73
CA PHE A 114 -3.11 -27.58 -1.88
C PHE A 114 -3.48 -26.24 -1.24
N VAL A 115 -4.55 -25.59 -1.69
CA VAL A 115 -5.04 -24.32 -1.13
C VAL A 115 -6.09 -24.56 -0.04
N ALA A 116 -6.98 -25.53 -0.25
CA ALA A 116 -8.13 -25.78 0.61
C ALA A 116 -7.77 -26.04 2.08
N PRO A 117 -6.71 -26.80 2.42
CA PRO A 117 -6.34 -27.05 3.82
C PRO A 117 -6.00 -25.80 4.61
N LEU A 118 -5.31 -24.82 4.00
CA LEU A 118 -5.05 -23.53 4.65
C LEU A 118 -6.35 -22.77 4.96
N VAL A 119 -7.28 -22.73 4.02
CA VAL A 119 -8.60 -22.09 4.22
C VAL A 119 -9.37 -22.77 5.35
N ALA A 120 -9.38 -24.11 5.38
CA ALA A 120 -10.03 -24.87 6.43
C ALA A 120 -9.41 -24.58 7.81
N TYR A 121 -8.08 -24.53 7.91
CA TYR A 121 -7.39 -24.19 9.15
C TYR A 121 -7.69 -22.76 9.61
N LEU A 122 -7.58 -21.78 8.71
CA LEU A 122 -7.89 -20.37 9.02
C LEU A 122 -9.35 -20.15 9.44
N GLY A 123 -10.26 -21.00 8.98
CA GLY A 123 -11.68 -21.00 9.33
C GLY A 123 -12.03 -21.77 10.60
N SER A 124 -11.09 -22.53 11.15
CA SER A 124 -11.31 -23.37 12.33
C SER A 124 -11.22 -22.60 13.66
N ASN A 125 -11.64 -23.25 14.74
CA ASN A 125 -11.46 -22.73 16.10
C ASN A 125 -10.01 -22.82 16.59
N GLU A 126 -9.20 -23.66 15.98
CA GLU A 126 -7.79 -23.86 16.33
C GLU A 126 -6.90 -22.70 15.84
N CYS A 127 -7.41 -21.90 14.89
CA CYS A 127 -6.67 -20.76 14.36
C CYS A 127 -6.96 -19.50 15.17
N GLU A 128 -5.92 -18.96 15.79
CA GLU A 128 -5.97 -17.70 16.55
C GLU A 128 -5.43 -16.50 15.75
N CYS A 129 -4.81 -16.74 14.57
CA CYS A 129 -4.21 -15.66 13.81
C CYS A 129 -5.27 -14.77 13.13
N THR A 130 -4.99 -13.49 13.12
CA THR A 130 -5.77 -12.47 12.42
C THR A 130 -4.85 -11.48 11.72
N LYS A 131 -5.37 -10.70 10.77
CA LYS A 131 -4.62 -9.68 10.02
C LYS A 131 -3.46 -10.22 9.19
N SER A 132 -3.38 -11.53 9.04
CA SER A 132 -2.27 -12.22 8.37
C SER A 132 -2.54 -12.36 6.87
N LEU A 133 -1.45 -12.41 6.12
CA LEU A 133 -1.42 -12.65 4.69
C LEU A 133 -0.58 -13.88 4.42
N PHE A 134 -1.10 -14.81 3.61
CA PHE A 134 -0.40 -16.04 3.24
C PHE A 134 -0.37 -16.22 1.73
N GLU A 135 0.80 -16.51 1.19
CA GLU A 135 0.92 -17.13 -0.13
C GLU A 135 0.81 -18.64 -0.01
N VAL A 136 0.09 -19.27 -0.93
CA VAL A 136 -0.15 -20.71 -0.90
C VAL A 136 -0.25 -21.29 -2.30
N SER A 137 0.54 -22.32 -2.59
CA SER A 137 0.54 -23.05 -3.86
C SER A 137 1.36 -24.31 -3.80
N GLY A 138 1.01 -25.35 -4.55
CA GLY A 138 1.86 -26.52 -4.80
C GLY A 138 2.40 -27.21 -3.55
N GLY A 139 1.67 -27.18 -2.42
CA GLY A 139 2.12 -27.74 -1.15
C GLY A 139 3.02 -26.80 -0.33
N TRP A 140 3.27 -25.58 -0.80
CA TRP A 140 4.07 -24.57 -0.08
C TRP A 140 3.17 -23.46 0.45
N ILE A 141 3.43 -23.04 1.69
CA ILE A 141 2.68 -21.97 2.38
C ILE A 141 3.68 -21.07 3.09
N ALA A 142 3.55 -19.76 2.92
CA ALA A 142 4.35 -18.77 3.66
C ALA A 142 3.50 -17.59 4.11
N ALA A 143 3.81 -17.04 5.27
CA ALA A 143 3.29 -15.77 5.71
C ALA A 143 4.07 -14.62 5.03
N VAL A 144 3.35 -13.56 4.67
CA VAL A 144 3.91 -12.34 4.06
C VAL A 144 3.67 -11.16 4.98
N ARG A 145 4.66 -10.29 5.11
CA ARG A 145 4.57 -9.04 5.86
C ARG A 145 5.30 -7.92 5.16
N TRP A 146 4.96 -6.68 5.48
CA TRP A 146 5.74 -5.52 5.08
C TRP A 146 6.99 -5.40 5.94
N GLU A 147 8.08 -5.00 5.31
CA GLU A 147 9.31 -4.60 5.97
C GLU A 147 9.58 -3.13 5.62
N ARG A 148 10.02 -2.38 6.61
CA ARG A 148 10.40 -0.98 6.46
C ARG A 148 11.88 -0.84 6.78
N SER A 149 12.63 -0.17 5.90
CA SER A 149 14.04 0.16 6.13
C SER A 149 14.24 0.96 7.41
N GLY A 150 15.45 1.01 7.92
CA GLY A 150 15.80 1.81 9.09
C GLY A 150 15.66 3.32 8.88
N GLY A 151 15.50 3.76 7.64
CA GLY A 151 15.28 5.15 7.28
C GLY A 151 16.44 6.08 7.63
N CYS A 152 16.19 7.37 7.55
CA CYS A 152 17.11 8.42 7.91
C CYS A 152 16.34 9.58 8.54
N ALA A 153 16.78 10.03 9.72
CA ALA A 153 16.31 11.26 10.34
C ALA A 153 17.07 12.45 9.76
N PHE A 154 16.38 13.56 9.57
CA PHE A 154 16.95 14.85 9.20
C PHE A 154 16.68 15.85 10.30
N SER A 155 17.52 16.87 10.41
CA SER A 155 17.28 18.00 11.30
C SER A 155 15.95 18.68 10.97
N THR A 156 15.19 19.05 12.02
CA THR A 156 13.95 19.83 11.88
C THR A 156 14.18 21.33 11.98
N ALA A 157 15.43 21.76 12.24
CA ALA A 157 15.80 23.16 12.31
C ALA A 157 15.80 23.88 10.95
N ARG A 158 15.79 23.13 9.87
CA ARG A 158 15.80 23.66 8.50
C ARG A 158 14.97 22.78 7.54
N PRO A 159 14.52 23.33 6.39
CA PRO A 159 13.85 22.54 5.38
C PRO A 159 14.75 21.44 4.81
N VAL A 160 14.19 20.27 4.59
CA VAL A 160 14.87 19.16 3.87
C VAL A 160 14.83 19.43 2.38
N THR A 161 15.97 19.33 1.70
CA THR A 161 16.07 19.56 0.26
C THR A 161 16.17 18.25 -0.53
N PRO A 162 15.85 18.24 -1.83
CA PRO A 162 16.03 17.06 -2.69
C PRO A 162 17.47 16.54 -2.70
N GLU A 163 18.46 17.44 -2.63
CA GLU A 163 19.90 17.11 -2.62
C GLU A 163 20.28 16.38 -1.33
N MET A 164 19.73 16.79 -0.19
CA MET A 164 19.92 16.10 1.09
C MET A 164 19.34 14.68 1.02
N ILE A 165 18.15 14.52 0.43
CA ILE A 165 17.55 13.20 0.22
C ILE A 165 18.44 12.36 -0.71
N GLN A 166 18.93 12.94 -1.81
CA GLN A 166 19.81 12.24 -2.75
C GLN A 166 21.09 11.73 -2.06
N LYS A 167 21.75 12.56 -1.25
CA LYS A 167 22.94 12.16 -0.50
C LYS A 167 22.68 11.02 0.48
N LYS A 168 21.51 11.03 1.14
CA LYS A 168 21.13 10.01 2.14
C LYS A 168 20.35 8.83 1.54
N TRP A 169 20.15 8.79 0.21
CA TRP A 169 19.29 7.79 -0.43
C TRP A 169 19.67 6.35 -0.09
N ALA A 170 20.96 6.03 -0.09
CA ALA A 170 21.42 4.70 0.27
C ALA A 170 21.02 4.30 1.70
N LYS A 171 21.10 5.24 2.68
CA LYS A 171 20.68 5.01 4.05
C LYS A 171 19.16 4.91 4.20
N ILE A 172 18.41 5.74 3.44
CA ILE A 172 16.94 5.71 3.44
C ILE A 172 16.41 4.37 2.95
N THR A 173 17.07 3.77 1.97
CA THR A 173 16.64 2.52 1.31
C THR A 173 17.38 1.28 1.82
N ASP A 174 18.15 1.38 2.88
CA ASP A 174 18.90 0.29 3.46
C ASP A 174 18.01 -0.57 4.39
N PHE A 175 17.82 -1.83 4.00
CA PHE A 175 17.11 -2.85 4.77
C PHE A 175 18.06 -3.67 5.66
N ASP A 176 19.03 -3.01 6.29
CA ASP A 176 19.87 -3.63 7.31
C ASP A 176 18.98 -4.27 8.38
N PRO A 177 19.13 -5.59 8.63
CA PRO A 177 18.29 -6.32 9.61
C PRO A 177 18.33 -5.75 11.04
N GLU A 178 19.41 -5.08 11.43
CA GLU A 178 19.54 -4.45 12.74
C GLU A 178 18.72 -3.16 12.86
N ARG A 179 18.33 -2.56 11.76
CA ARG A 179 17.62 -1.29 11.66
C ARG A 179 16.24 -1.40 11.04
N ALA A 180 16.01 -2.43 10.26
CA ALA A 180 14.71 -2.69 9.62
C ALA A 180 13.64 -2.99 10.68
N SER A 181 12.39 -2.69 10.35
CA SER A 181 11.24 -2.88 11.24
C SER A 181 10.02 -3.39 10.49
N TRP A 182 9.06 -3.94 11.22
CA TRP A 182 7.83 -4.54 10.67
C TRP A 182 6.58 -3.96 11.34
N PRO A 183 6.27 -2.67 11.16
CA PRO A 183 5.13 -2.05 11.83
C PRO A 183 3.83 -2.78 11.49
N ALA A 184 3.10 -3.17 12.51
CA ALA A 184 1.82 -3.86 12.37
C ALA A 184 0.61 -2.91 12.52
N ALA A 185 0.84 -1.67 12.99
CA ALA A 185 -0.21 -0.67 13.18
C ALA A 185 0.27 0.74 12.78
N PRO A 186 -0.65 1.65 12.41
CA PRO A 186 -0.29 3.04 12.11
C PRO A 186 0.42 3.75 13.28
N SER A 187 0.06 3.44 14.53
CA SER A 187 0.72 3.98 15.72
C SER A 187 2.18 3.56 15.82
N GLU A 188 2.50 2.32 15.48
CA GLU A 188 3.88 1.83 15.44
C GLU A 188 4.67 2.49 14.31
N SER A 189 4.01 2.71 13.15
CA SER A 189 4.63 3.42 12.03
C SER A 189 5.00 4.86 12.38
N LEU A 190 4.25 5.53 13.27
CA LEU A 190 4.52 6.90 13.68
C LEU A 190 5.67 7.02 14.70
N GLY A 191 6.03 5.95 15.39
CA GLY A 191 7.00 6.00 16.49
C GLY A 191 8.33 6.68 16.11
N ASP A 192 8.94 6.22 15.01
CA ASP A 192 10.23 6.80 14.56
C ASP A 192 10.09 8.23 14.03
N MET A 193 8.94 8.56 13.44
CA MET A 193 8.65 9.93 12.98
C MET A 193 8.51 10.88 14.19
N ILE A 194 7.82 10.42 15.24
CA ILE A 194 7.66 11.20 16.49
C ILE A 194 9.00 11.36 17.21
N SER A 195 9.85 10.35 17.21
CA SER A 195 11.17 10.43 17.83
C SER A 195 12.09 11.47 17.20
N ASN A 196 11.80 11.88 15.96
CA ASN A 196 12.52 12.95 15.27
C ASN A 196 11.98 14.37 15.56
N PHE A 197 10.92 14.51 16.36
CA PHE A 197 10.39 15.84 16.70
C PHE A 197 11.39 16.63 17.54
N GLY A 198 11.66 17.87 17.11
CA GLY A 198 12.62 18.73 17.79
C GLY A 198 14.07 18.32 17.61
N ASN A 199 14.38 17.48 16.64
CA ASN A 199 15.75 17.18 16.25
C ASN A 199 16.36 18.41 15.57
N GLU A 200 17.15 19.18 16.33
CA GLU A 200 17.87 20.37 15.87
C GLU A 200 19.36 20.08 15.64
N GLU A 201 19.79 18.83 15.83
CA GLU A 201 21.18 18.45 15.59
C GLU A 201 21.55 18.70 14.11
N PRO A 202 22.72 19.26 13.85
CA PRO A 202 23.19 19.43 12.48
C PRO A 202 23.27 18.07 11.78
N ASP A 203 22.80 18.00 10.54
CA ASP A 203 23.07 16.84 9.71
C ASP A 203 24.59 16.71 9.47
N ASP A 204 25.10 15.49 9.35
CA ASP A 204 26.52 15.23 9.07
C ASP A 204 27.05 15.97 7.82
N ASP A 205 26.13 16.37 6.93
CA ASP A 205 26.42 17.09 5.68
C ASP A 205 26.11 18.59 5.76
N ALA A 206 26.03 19.16 6.99
CA ALA A 206 25.69 20.57 7.17
C ALA A 206 26.69 21.53 6.52
N GLU A 207 27.95 21.10 6.34
CA GLU A 207 29.00 21.88 5.69
C GLU A 207 28.79 22.08 4.18
N ASP A 208 28.03 21.15 3.54
CA ASP A 208 27.72 21.21 2.10
C ASP A 208 26.40 21.92 1.78
N PHE A 209 25.69 22.37 2.80
CA PHE A 209 24.44 23.12 2.59
C PHE A 209 24.80 24.57 2.24
N VAL A 210 24.81 24.85 0.95
CA VAL A 210 24.75 26.25 0.49
C VAL A 210 23.29 26.67 0.59
N ASP A 211 22.99 27.61 1.50
CA ASP A 211 21.66 28.20 1.60
C ASP A 211 21.27 28.71 0.19
N PRO A 212 20.12 28.27 -0.37
CA PRO A 212 19.66 28.85 -1.62
C PRO A 212 19.60 30.40 -1.62
N GLU A 213 19.55 31.02 -0.45
CA GLU A 213 19.68 32.49 -0.33
C GLU A 213 21.02 33.04 -0.82
N ASP A 214 22.04 32.20 -0.89
CA ASP A 214 23.37 32.62 -1.31
C ASP A 214 23.56 32.68 -2.83
N THR A 215 22.62 32.14 -3.64
CA THR A 215 22.71 32.29 -5.10
C THR A 215 22.16 33.65 -5.56
N PRO A 216 22.84 34.28 -6.54
CA PRO A 216 22.40 35.60 -7.06
C PRO A 216 20.98 35.60 -7.55
N GLU A 217 20.51 34.48 -8.18
CA GLU A 217 19.17 34.34 -8.74
C GLU A 217 18.10 34.31 -7.66
N ILE A 218 18.37 33.64 -6.53
CA ILE A 218 17.44 33.55 -5.40
C ILE A 218 17.42 34.89 -4.63
N LYS A 219 18.56 35.55 -4.47
CA LYS A 219 18.61 36.91 -3.92
C LYS A 219 17.76 37.87 -4.75
N GLN A 220 17.86 37.76 -6.06
CA GLN A 220 17.05 38.58 -6.98
C GLN A 220 15.55 38.23 -6.88
N ALA A 221 15.19 36.93 -6.81
CA ALA A 221 13.81 36.48 -6.65
C ALA A 221 13.17 36.97 -5.32
N LYS A 222 13.92 36.93 -4.22
CA LYS A 222 13.46 37.45 -2.91
C LYS A 222 13.32 38.97 -2.85
N GLN A 223 14.05 39.70 -3.69
CA GLN A 223 13.95 41.17 -3.78
C GLN A 223 12.85 41.62 -4.77
N THR A 224 12.28 40.71 -5.52
CA THR A 224 11.18 40.97 -6.42
C THR A 224 9.87 40.94 -5.62
N ASP A 225 9.20 42.07 -5.52
CA ASP A 225 7.88 42.16 -4.87
C ASP A 225 6.85 41.55 -5.83
N TYR A 226 6.51 40.26 -5.56
CA TYR A 226 5.43 39.60 -6.30
C TYR A 226 4.10 40.08 -5.71
N GLU A 227 3.23 40.62 -6.53
CA GLU A 227 1.86 40.90 -6.12
C GLU A 227 1.24 39.65 -5.52
N SER A 228 0.82 39.74 -4.26
CA SER A 228 0.11 38.64 -3.60
C SER A 228 -1.24 38.47 -4.26
N THR A 229 -1.41 37.43 -5.02
CA THR A 229 -2.71 36.97 -5.47
C THR A 229 -3.35 36.12 -4.40
N GLU A 230 -4.50 36.51 -3.87
CA GLU A 230 -5.30 35.62 -3.03
C GLU A 230 -5.86 34.49 -3.90
N PHE A 231 -5.35 33.29 -3.71
CA PHE A 231 -5.92 32.09 -4.30
C PHE A 231 -6.79 31.40 -3.24
N ALA A 232 -8.05 31.18 -3.56
CA ALA A 232 -8.87 30.23 -2.85
C ALA A 232 -8.49 28.83 -3.34
N TYR A 233 -7.81 28.06 -2.49
CA TYR A 233 -7.48 26.65 -2.78
C TYR A 233 -8.69 25.77 -2.50
N GLU A 234 -9.11 24.99 -3.49
CA GLU A 234 -9.94 23.81 -3.25
C GLU A 234 -9.02 22.61 -2.94
N ASP A 235 -9.54 21.58 -2.28
CA ASP A 235 -8.76 20.39 -1.89
C ASP A 235 -7.97 19.76 -3.05
N ARG A 236 -8.52 19.81 -4.26
CA ARG A 236 -7.87 19.37 -5.50
C ARG A 236 -6.57 20.12 -5.83
N ASP A 237 -6.49 21.41 -5.52
CA ASP A 237 -5.34 22.24 -5.87
C ASP A 237 -4.13 21.93 -4.99
N VAL A 238 -4.40 21.59 -3.73
CA VAL A 238 -3.38 21.20 -2.76
C VAL A 238 -2.69 19.90 -3.16
N ILE A 239 -3.46 18.93 -3.67
CA ILE A 239 -2.92 17.62 -4.08
C ILE A 239 -1.98 17.75 -5.27
N LEU A 240 -2.31 18.58 -6.23
CA LEU A 240 -1.50 18.77 -7.43
C LEU A 240 -0.21 19.53 -7.15
N TYR A 241 -0.26 20.51 -6.29
CA TYR A 241 0.93 21.21 -5.81
C TYR A 241 1.88 20.25 -5.12
N ASN A 242 1.37 19.35 -4.27
CA ASN A 242 2.17 18.34 -3.55
C ASN A 242 2.74 17.25 -4.46
N LEU A 243 2.16 17.00 -5.64
CA LEU A 243 2.69 16.05 -6.61
C LEU A 243 3.81 16.64 -7.48
N GLY A 244 4.09 17.95 -7.37
CA GLY A 244 5.18 18.62 -8.09
C GLY A 244 5.08 18.56 -9.62
N VAL A 245 3.91 18.19 -10.14
CA VAL A 245 3.66 18.11 -11.57
C VAL A 245 3.10 19.45 -11.98
N GLY A 246 3.72 20.12 -12.95
CA GLY A 246 3.21 21.36 -13.56
C GLY A 246 1.90 21.11 -14.32
N ALA A 247 0.87 20.74 -13.57
CA ALA A 247 -0.44 20.44 -14.06
C ALA A 247 -1.18 21.74 -14.39
N THR A 248 -1.88 21.77 -15.51
CA THR A 248 -2.74 22.88 -15.89
C THR A 248 -4.10 22.76 -15.21
N GLU A 249 -4.86 23.86 -15.15
CA GLU A 249 -6.24 23.89 -14.64
C GLU A 249 -7.15 22.77 -15.19
N LYS A 250 -6.86 22.26 -16.37
CA LYS A 250 -7.62 21.17 -17.02
C LYS A 250 -7.32 19.79 -16.42
N ASP A 251 -6.16 19.63 -15.83
CA ASP A 251 -5.72 18.34 -15.24
C ASP A 251 -6.25 18.20 -13.81
N LEU A 252 -6.66 19.30 -13.19
CA LEU A 252 -7.18 19.39 -11.82
C LEU A 252 -8.57 18.77 -11.64
N SER A 253 -9.34 18.64 -12.71
CA SER A 253 -10.73 18.17 -12.66
C SER A 253 -10.90 16.66 -12.42
N LEU A 254 -9.82 15.90 -12.37
CA LEU A 254 -9.84 14.43 -12.32
C LEU A 254 -9.52 13.82 -10.94
N ILE A 255 -9.18 14.63 -9.95
CA ILE A 255 -8.83 14.13 -8.62
C ILE A 255 -9.92 14.51 -7.63
N HIS A 256 -10.88 13.62 -7.45
CA HIS A 256 -11.77 13.60 -6.29
C HIS A 256 -11.23 12.62 -5.26
N ILE A 257 -10.78 13.12 -4.16
CA ILE A 257 -10.53 12.33 -2.95
C ILE A 257 -11.79 12.34 -2.08
#